data_f649abbc42db44722785834387547ec1
#
_entry.id   f649abbc42db44722785834387547ec1
#
_cell.length_a   1.000
_cell.length_b   1.000
_cell.length_c   1.000
_cell.angle_alpha   90.00
_cell.angle_beta   90.00
_cell.angle_gamma   90.00
#
_symmetry.space_group_name_H-M   'P 1'
#
loop_
_entity.id
_entity.type
_entity.pdbx_description
1 polymer ?
#
loop_
_entity_poly.entity_id
_entity_poly.type
_entity_poly.pdbx_seq_one_letter_code
_entity_poly.pdbx_strand_id
1 'polypeptide(L)'
;MVNAALLDICTNASQFRCNFSSERGGITDRPFMISRRHFLRFIAGLGAFSASTTAYGFGIEPVLRLRVARYEILPPQWPADFQLKIAVVADLHACDPWMSLEHIQAIVERTNALNADVIVMLGDYVAGHRHVTRYIPADEWAPVLAGLKAPLGVHAILGNHDWWDDKTVQREGQGLTISRRALEAVGIPVYENDVRRFTKAGRPFWLAGLGDQLAYLPARRFRPVKRIGVDDLAETLAKVTDDAPVILLAHEPDVAMRVPARVALQLSGHTHGGQVRLFGWSPVVPSRYGEKFAYGHTREKCDVIVSGGLGCSIMPFRLGVPPEIVLVTLGGKASA
;
A
#
# COMPACT_ATOMS: atom_id res chain seq x y z
N MET A 1 27.00 -14.75 -44.39
CA MET A 1 27.39 -14.17 -45.69
C MET A 1 26.85 -12.76 -45.73
N VAL A 2 27.81 -11.87 -45.60
CA VAL A 2 27.74 -10.42 -45.68
C VAL A 2 27.67 -10.00 -47.14
N ASN A 3 26.91 -8.97 -47.50
CA ASN A 3 27.31 -7.85 -48.35
C ASN A 3 26.08 -7.09 -48.82
N ALA A 4 25.98 -5.86 -48.43
CA ALA A 4 26.48 -4.69 -49.19
C ALA A 4 25.49 -4.18 -50.26
N ALA A 5 24.81 -3.10 -49.92
CA ALA A 5 24.29 -2.11 -50.87
C ALA A 5 24.19 -0.76 -50.19
N LEU A 6 25.33 -0.11 -50.02
CA LEU A 6 25.51 1.33 -49.81
C LEU A 6 26.33 1.83 -50.99
N LEU A 7 25.90 2.84 -51.60
CA LEU A 7 26.42 3.71 -52.67
C LEU A 7 25.58 3.65 -53.94
N ASP A 8 24.77 4.69 -54.08
CA ASP A 8 24.68 5.56 -55.29
C ASP A 8 23.41 6.43 -55.21
N ILE A 9 23.51 7.64 -54.73
CA ILE A 9 22.71 8.77 -55.18
C ILE A 9 23.49 10.05 -54.79
N CYS A 10 24.50 10.31 -55.57
CA CYS A 10 25.04 11.66 -55.81
C CYS A 10 25.18 11.79 -57.29
N THR A 11 24.28 12.57 -57.89
CA THR A 11 24.45 13.34 -59.13
C THR A 11 23.07 13.55 -59.76
N ASN A 12 22.46 14.71 -59.45
CA ASN A 12 21.77 15.54 -60.43
C ASN A 12 21.17 16.76 -59.72
N ALA A 13 22.03 17.74 -59.52
CA ALA A 13 21.62 19.09 -59.17
C ALA A 13 21.74 19.96 -60.45
N SER A 14 20.64 20.13 -61.14
CA SER A 14 20.49 21.29 -62.02
C SER A 14 19.04 21.38 -62.50
N GLN A 15 18.49 22.59 -62.37
CA GLN A 15 17.25 23.10 -62.98
C GLN A 15 15.94 22.79 -62.28
N PHE A 16 15.66 23.55 -61.21
CA PHE A 16 14.32 24.13 -61.02
C PHE A 16 14.48 25.49 -60.32
N ARG A 17 14.47 26.59 -61.14
CA ARG A 17 14.27 27.96 -60.67
C ARG A 17 12.78 28.15 -60.41
N CYS A 18 12.35 28.05 -59.15
CA CYS A 18 11.08 28.62 -58.74
C CYS A 18 11.34 30.05 -58.26
N ASN A 19 10.81 31.04 -59.00
CA ASN A 19 10.71 32.38 -58.53
C ASN A 19 9.70 32.49 -57.42
N PHE A 20 10.18 32.55 -56.20
CA PHE A 20 9.38 32.99 -55.05
C PHE A 20 9.67 34.48 -54.85
N SER A 21 8.69 35.32 -55.19
CA SER A 21 8.65 36.70 -54.77
C SER A 21 8.68 36.78 -53.26
N SER A 22 9.73 37.34 -52.69
CA SER A 22 9.90 37.57 -51.27
C SER A 22 8.99 38.69 -50.81
N GLU A 23 7.80 38.39 -50.36
CA GLU A 23 7.15 39.25 -49.38
C GLU A 23 7.82 39.02 -48.02
N ARG A 24 8.73 39.92 -47.69
CA ARG A 24 9.35 40.02 -46.37
C ARG A 24 8.32 40.57 -45.40
N GLY A 25 7.41 39.70 -44.92
CA GLY A 25 6.72 39.91 -43.66
C GLY A 25 7.76 39.75 -42.56
N GLY A 26 8.25 40.87 -42.03
CA GLY A 26 9.21 40.87 -40.92
C GLY A 26 8.58 40.25 -39.69
N ILE A 27 8.79 38.95 -39.48
CA ILE A 27 8.64 38.33 -38.16
C ILE A 27 9.78 38.92 -37.34
N THR A 28 9.47 39.93 -36.54
CA THR A 28 10.38 40.43 -35.52
C THR A 28 10.48 39.34 -34.47
N ASP A 29 11.48 38.46 -34.58
CA ASP A 29 11.96 37.63 -33.50
C ASP A 29 12.44 38.54 -32.36
N ARG A 30 11.51 39.06 -31.58
CA ARG A 30 11.85 39.65 -30.29
C ARG A 30 12.22 38.52 -29.38
N PRO A 31 13.48 38.38 -28.96
CA PRO A 31 13.81 37.37 -27.94
C PRO A 31 12.91 37.66 -26.74
N PHE A 32 12.22 36.60 -26.27
CA PHE A 32 11.35 36.69 -25.11
C PHE A 32 12.24 36.88 -23.86
N MET A 33 12.64 38.14 -23.65
CA MET A 33 13.51 38.52 -22.52
C MET A 33 12.65 38.63 -21.26
N ILE A 34 12.68 37.57 -20.43
CA ILE A 34 12.11 37.63 -19.08
C ILE A 34 12.85 38.69 -18.29
N SER A 35 12.17 39.74 -17.83
CA SER A 35 12.82 40.77 -17.02
C SER A 35 13.34 40.16 -15.71
N ARG A 36 14.46 40.64 -15.20
CA ARG A 36 15.09 40.22 -13.96
C ARG A 36 14.08 40.20 -12.80
N ARG A 37 13.15 41.14 -12.75
CA ARG A 37 12.10 41.22 -11.74
C ARG A 37 11.09 40.07 -11.87
N HIS A 38 10.67 39.68 -13.08
CA HIS A 38 9.77 38.56 -13.30
C HIS A 38 10.45 37.22 -12.98
N PHE A 39 11.72 37.07 -13.33
CA PHE A 39 12.51 35.91 -13.01
C PHE A 39 12.65 35.73 -11.48
N LEU A 40 12.99 36.79 -10.74
CA LEU A 40 13.10 36.75 -9.28
C LEU A 40 11.76 36.44 -8.60
N ARG A 41 10.64 37.00 -9.12
CA ARG A 41 9.29 36.69 -8.62
C ARG A 41 8.93 35.22 -8.88
N PHE A 42 9.27 34.69 -10.04
CA PHE A 42 9.05 33.27 -10.37
C PHE A 42 9.84 32.34 -9.40
N ILE A 43 11.13 32.63 -9.17
CA ILE A 43 11.94 31.85 -8.24
C ILE A 43 11.41 31.95 -6.80
N ALA A 44 11.03 33.16 -6.36
CA ALA A 44 10.41 33.35 -5.03
C ALA A 44 9.07 32.57 -4.92
N GLY A 45 8.24 32.59 -5.93
CA GLY A 45 7.00 31.83 -6.00
C GLY A 45 7.23 30.31 -5.95
N LEU A 46 8.20 29.82 -6.70
CA LEU A 46 8.60 28.41 -6.69
C LEU A 46 9.14 27.98 -5.31
N GLY A 47 9.95 28.83 -4.69
CA GLY A 47 10.45 28.58 -3.32
C GLY A 47 9.33 28.53 -2.29
N ALA A 48 8.38 29.47 -2.33
CA ALA A 48 7.22 29.49 -1.44
C ALA A 48 6.33 28.27 -1.66
N PHE A 49 6.06 27.88 -2.92
CA PHE A 49 5.31 26.69 -3.26
C PHE A 49 5.98 25.41 -2.72
N SER A 50 7.29 25.25 -2.95
CA SER A 50 8.06 24.10 -2.46
C SER A 50 8.03 24.02 -0.93
N ALA A 51 8.24 25.14 -0.24
CA ALA A 51 8.18 25.21 1.23
C ALA A 51 6.79 24.83 1.76
N SER A 52 5.71 25.33 1.14
CA SER A 52 4.33 25.02 1.52
C SER A 52 4.00 23.55 1.29
N THR A 53 4.41 22.97 0.14
CA THR A 53 4.20 21.56 -0.17
C THR A 53 4.97 20.66 0.80
N THR A 54 6.20 21.04 1.16
CA THR A 54 7.01 20.32 2.14
C THR A 54 6.34 20.36 3.51
N ALA A 55 5.93 21.52 3.99
CA ALA A 55 5.23 21.66 5.27
C ALA A 55 3.91 20.86 5.31
N TYR A 56 3.15 20.88 4.21
CA TYR A 56 1.93 20.10 4.08
C TYR A 56 2.22 18.60 4.13
N GLY A 57 3.20 18.12 3.36
CA GLY A 57 3.51 16.69 3.23
C GLY A 57 4.14 16.07 4.48
N PHE A 58 4.87 16.86 5.29
CA PHE A 58 5.41 16.39 6.56
C PHE A 58 4.46 16.60 7.74
N GLY A 59 3.72 17.70 7.79
CA GLY A 59 2.99 18.11 9.00
C GLY A 59 1.48 17.91 8.92
N ILE A 60 0.87 18.08 7.76
CA ILE A 60 -0.59 18.11 7.63
C ILE A 60 -1.13 16.78 7.12
N GLU A 61 -0.67 16.33 5.96
CA GLU A 61 -1.25 15.14 5.34
C GLU A 61 -1.06 13.87 6.18
N PRO A 62 0.14 13.53 6.66
CA PRO A 62 0.34 12.29 7.41
C PRO A 62 -0.33 12.27 8.78
N VAL A 63 -0.57 13.44 9.38
CA VAL A 63 -1.04 13.55 10.77
C VAL A 63 -2.53 13.91 10.89
N LEU A 64 -3.02 14.84 10.03
CA LEU A 64 -4.34 15.46 10.19
C LEU A 64 -5.37 14.99 9.14
N ARG A 65 -4.97 14.20 8.14
CA ARG A 65 -5.84 13.88 6.99
C ARG A 65 -6.36 12.44 7.00
N LEU A 66 -6.58 11.86 8.20
CA LEU A 66 -7.17 10.52 8.28
C LEU A 66 -8.53 10.47 7.58
N ARG A 67 -8.66 9.58 6.61
CA ARG A 67 -9.89 9.35 5.85
C ARG A 67 -10.37 7.91 5.95
N VAL A 68 -11.60 7.66 5.46
CA VAL A 68 -12.14 6.31 5.25
C VAL A 68 -12.31 6.09 3.75
N ALA A 69 -11.51 5.19 3.18
CA ALA A 69 -11.69 4.73 1.81
C ALA A 69 -12.75 3.62 1.79
N ARG A 70 -13.73 3.71 0.88
CA ARG A 70 -14.86 2.77 0.82
C ARG A 70 -14.85 2.04 -0.50
N TYR A 71 -15.00 0.71 -0.43
CA TYR A 71 -15.11 -0.16 -1.59
C TYR A 71 -16.35 -1.03 -1.44
N GLU A 72 -17.22 -1.00 -2.44
CA GLU A 72 -18.39 -1.87 -2.54
C GLU A 72 -18.15 -2.79 -3.74
N ILE A 73 -17.93 -4.08 -3.47
CA ILE A 73 -17.52 -5.04 -4.50
C ILE A 73 -18.32 -6.33 -4.38
N LEU A 74 -18.50 -6.99 -5.51
CA LEU A 74 -19.11 -8.31 -5.61
C LEU A 74 -18.17 -9.23 -6.39
N PRO A 75 -17.21 -9.88 -5.71
CA PRO A 75 -16.39 -10.89 -6.35
C PRO A 75 -17.23 -12.05 -6.90
N PRO A 76 -16.83 -12.69 -8.00
CA PRO A 76 -17.61 -13.81 -8.59
C PRO A 76 -17.84 -14.98 -7.63
N GLN A 77 -16.91 -15.18 -6.69
CA GLN A 77 -16.98 -16.25 -5.69
C GLN A 77 -17.82 -15.87 -4.46
N TRP A 78 -18.26 -14.61 -4.37
CA TRP A 78 -19.03 -14.13 -3.22
C TRP A 78 -20.53 -14.17 -3.52
N PRO A 79 -21.37 -14.76 -2.65
CA PRO A 79 -22.83 -14.77 -2.86
C PRO A 79 -23.40 -13.35 -2.83
N ALA A 80 -24.17 -12.97 -3.85
CA ALA A 80 -24.69 -11.62 -4.01
C ALA A 80 -25.63 -11.18 -2.87
N ASP A 81 -26.32 -12.14 -2.25
CA ASP A 81 -27.26 -11.95 -1.13
C ASP A 81 -26.57 -12.00 0.25
N PHE A 82 -25.25 -12.15 0.27
CA PHE A 82 -24.46 -12.19 1.52
C PHE A 82 -23.64 -10.91 1.70
N GLN A 83 -24.10 -10.01 2.54
CA GLN A 83 -23.38 -8.79 2.86
C GLN A 83 -22.41 -8.99 4.02
N LEU A 84 -21.15 -8.59 3.82
CA LEU A 84 -20.11 -8.53 4.86
C LEU A 84 -19.38 -7.20 4.79
N LYS A 85 -19.30 -6.49 5.92
CA LYS A 85 -18.51 -5.27 6.08
C LYS A 85 -17.20 -5.58 6.79
N ILE A 86 -16.08 -5.21 6.17
CA ILE A 86 -14.73 -5.43 6.68
C ILE A 86 -14.07 -4.08 6.86
N ALA A 87 -13.64 -3.74 8.08
CA ALA A 87 -12.74 -2.63 8.29
C ALA A 87 -11.30 -3.12 8.28
N VAL A 88 -10.44 -2.40 7.56
CA VAL A 88 -9.03 -2.73 7.38
C VAL A 88 -8.18 -1.63 7.98
N VAL A 89 -7.26 -2.02 8.84
CA VAL A 89 -6.21 -1.21 9.47
C VAL A 89 -4.88 -1.75 8.99
N ALA A 90 -4.04 -0.96 8.35
CA ALA A 90 -2.78 -1.39 7.78
C ALA A 90 -1.67 -0.37 8.02
N ASP A 91 -0.43 -0.86 8.12
CA ASP A 91 0.77 -0.04 8.10
C ASP A 91 0.72 1.08 9.16
N LEU A 92 0.56 0.70 10.42
CA LEU A 92 0.39 1.64 11.52
C LEU A 92 1.67 2.43 11.79
N HIS A 93 2.82 1.74 11.83
CA HIS A 93 4.14 2.33 12.06
C HIS A 93 4.20 3.23 13.31
N ALA A 94 3.82 2.67 14.46
CA ALA A 94 3.72 3.38 15.75
C ALA A 94 5.03 4.08 16.13
N CYS A 95 4.98 5.42 16.24
CA CYS A 95 6.13 6.27 16.61
C CYS A 95 5.73 7.68 16.93
N ASP A 96 6.47 8.38 17.78
CA ASP A 96 6.31 9.81 17.98
C ASP A 96 7.18 10.59 16.99
N PRO A 97 6.71 11.73 16.48
CA PRO A 97 5.39 12.35 16.72
C PRO A 97 4.31 11.94 15.69
N TRP A 98 4.64 11.02 14.75
CA TRP A 98 3.84 10.82 13.53
C TRP A 98 2.65 9.89 13.72
N MET A 99 2.79 8.86 14.55
CA MET A 99 1.76 7.90 14.89
C MET A 99 1.81 7.61 16.40
N SER A 100 1.47 8.62 17.18
CA SER A 100 1.44 8.57 18.64
C SER A 100 0.32 7.66 19.16
N LEU A 101 0.36 7.32 20.45
CA LEU A 101 -0.72 6.54 21.07
C LEU A 101 -2.08 7.22 20.96
N GLU A 102 -2.13 8.56 21.01
CA GLU A 102 -3.35 9.35 20.82
C GLU A 102 -3.88 9.22 19.38
N HIS A 103 -2.97 9.21 18.37
CA HIS A 103 -3.36 8.94 16.98
C HIS A 103 -3.92 7.53 16.81
N ILE A 104 -3.27 6.54 17.41
CA ILE A 104 -3.74 5.14 17.38
C ILE A 104 -5.11 5.04 18.04
N GLN A 105 -5.31 5.70 19.17
CA GLN A 105 -6.61 5.75 19.84
C GLN A 105 -7.70 6.37 18.94
N ALA A 106 -7.41 7.48 18.27
CA ALA A 106 -8.34 8.09 17.33
C ALA A 106 -8.68 7.18 16.13
N ILE A 107 -7.70 6.40 15.65
CA ILE A 107 -7.91 5.39 14.61
C ILE A 107 -8.84 4.27 15.12
N VAL A 108 -8.62 3.79 16.33
CA VAL A 108 -9.48 2.77 16.99
C VAL A 108 -10.92 3.27 17.08
N GLU A 109 -11.14 4.48 17.59
CA GLU A 109 -12.47 5.09 17.71
C GLU A 109 -13.15 5.25 16.35
N ARG A 110 -12.40 5.76 15.37
CA ARG A 110 -12.89 5.94 14.01
C ARG A 110 -13.24 4.60 13.34
N THR A 111 -12.42 3.56 13.55
CA THR A 111 -12.66 2.21 13.03
C THR A 111 -13.91 1.60 13.64
N ASN A 112 -14.07 1.70 14.95
CA ASN A 112 -15.25 1.19 15.66
C ASN A 112 -16.55 1.88 15.19
N ALA A 113 -16.48 3.19 14.91
CA ALA A 113 -17.63 3.96 14.40
C ALA A 113 -18.11 3.53 13.00
N LEU A 114 -17.32 2.73 12.26
CA LEU A 114 -17.72 2.17 10.96
C LEU A 114 -18.72 1.03 11.09
N ASN A 115 -18.87 0.45 12.29
CA ASN A 115 -19.76 -0.69 12.54
C ASN A 115 -19.51 -1.84 11.56
N ALA A 116 -18.25 -2.20 11.37
CA ALA A 116 -17.87 -3.33 10.54
C ALA A 116 -18.23 -4.66 11.23
N ASP A 117 -18.48 -5.69 10.44
CA ASP A 117 -18.74 -7.05 10.96
C ASP A 117 -17.47 -7.71 11.49
N VAL A 118 -16.34 -7.42 10.85
CA VAL A 118 -15.01 -7.91 11.19
C VAL A 118 -13.99 -6.80 10.95
N ILE A 119 -12.97 -6.75 11.80
CA ILE A 119 -11.82 -5.88 11.62
C ILE A 119 -10.60 -6.73 11.32
N VAL A 120 -9.85 -6.36 10.29
CA VAL A 120 -8.59 -7.02 9.91
C VAL A 120 -7.44 -6.04 9.97
N MET A 121 -6.31 -6.47 10.50
CA MET A 121 -5.10 -5.71 10.62
C MET A 121 -4.00 -6.36 9.78
N LEU A 122 -3.40 -5.58 8.85
CA LEU A 122 -2.57 -6.14 7.78
C LEU A 122 -1.06 -6.03 8.02
N GLY A 123 -0.64 -5.81 9.26
CA GLY A 123 0.79 -5.79 9.61
C GLY A 123 1.40 -4.39 9.64
N ASP A 124 2.71 -4.35 9.85
CA ASP A 124 3.54 -3.17 9.99
C ASP A 124 3.11 -2.25 11.14
N TYR A 125 3.13 -2.82 12.36
CA TYR A 125 2.76 -2.08 13.59
C TYR A 125 3.89 -1.21 14.11
N VAL A 126 5.14 -1.63 13.93
CA VAL A 126 6.34 -0.95 14.43
C VAL A 126 6.79 0.16 13.48
N ALA A 127 7.55 1.14 13.99
CA ALA A 127 8.00 2.29 13.23
C ALA A 127 8.72 1.91 11.93
N GLY A 128 8.31 2.48 10.80
CA GLY A 128 8.87 2.21 9.48
C GLY A 128 10.05 3.10 9.07
N HIS A 129 10.46 4.06 9.91
CA HIS A 129 11.54 5.02 9.61
C HIS A 129 12.29 5.48 10.86
N ARG A 130 13.42 6.18 10.66
CA ARG A 130 14.31 6.65 11.74
C ARG A 130 14.05 8.11 12.16
N HIS A 131 13.16 8.80 11.48
CA HIS A 131 12.82 10.21 11.77
C HIS A 131 11.78 10.28 12.89
N VAL A 132 12.13 9.80 14.07
CA VAL A 132 11.24 9.68 15.22
C VAL A 132 11.87 10.34 16.45
N THR A 133 11.06 10.90 17.32
CA THR A 133 11.50 11.35 18.65
C THR A 133 11.46 10.23 19.67
N ARG A 134 10.58 9.22 19.44
CA ARG A 134 10.48 8.02 20.25
C ARG A 134 9.93 6.85 19.41
N TYR A 135 10.53 5.68 19.53
CA TYR A 135 9.94 4.43 19.09
C TYR A 135 8.94 3.97 20.16
N ILE A 136 7.69 3.73 19.77
CA ILE A 136 6.66 3.24 20.69
C ILE A 136 6.75 1.72 20.74
N PRO A 137 7.07 1.11 21.90
CA PRO A 137 7.20 -0.32 22.00
C PRO A 137 5.84 -1.04 21.94
N ALA A 138 5.88 -2.35 21.67
CA ALA A 138 4.67 -3.13 21.40
C ALA A 138 3.74 -3.26 22.62
N ASP A 139 4.27 -3.25 23.82
CA ASP A 139 3.51 -3.26 25.08
C ASP A 139 2.77 -1.95 25.37
N GLU A 140 3.07 -0.87 24.64
CA GLU A 140 2.31 0.38 24.70
C GLU A 140 1.23 0.46 23.61
N TRP A 141 1.52 0.14 22.37
CA TRP A 141 0.53 0.29 21.28
C TRP A 141 -0.48 -0.88 21.22
N ALA A 142 -0.11 -2.11 21.60
CA ALA A 142 -1.03 -3.25 21.53
C ALA A 142 -2.24 -3.11 22.47
N PRO A 143 -2.11 -2.63 23.74
CA PRO A 143 -3.26 -2.34 24.57
C PRO A 143 -4.23 -1.31 23.99
N VAL A 144 -3.75 -0.32 23.24
CA VAL A 144 -4.61 0.65 22.55
C VAL A 144 -5.42 -0.05 21.45
N LEU A 145 -4.78 -0.91 20.66
CA LEU A 145 -5.43 -1.70 19.61
C LEU A 145 -6.47 -2.71 20.16
N ALA A 146 -6.32 -3.15 21.40
CA ALA A 146 -7.33 -3.97 22.08
C ALA A 146 -8.70 -3.25 22.22
N GLY A 147 -8.73 -1.94 22.05
CA GLY A 147 -9.94 -1.14 21.96
C GLY A 147 -10.76 -1.34 20.68
N LEU A 148 -10.24 -1.98 19.65
CA LEU A 148 -10.96 -2.34 18.42
C LEU A 148 -12.07 -3.36 18.73
N LYS A 149 -13.26 -3.18 18.12
CA LYS A 149 -14.44 -4.02 18.40
C LYS A 149 -15.22 -4.31 17.12
N ALA A 150 -15.46 -5.59 16.86
CA ALA A 150 -16.36 -6.04 15.79
C ALA A 150 -17.08 -7.33 16.21
N PRO A 151 -18.30 -7.59 15.72
CA PRO A 151 -19.08 -8.80 16.07
C PRO A 151 -18.35 -10.12 15.78
N LEU A 152 -17.60 -10.17 14.68
CA LEU A 152 -16.80 -11.34 14.32
C LEU A 152 -15.35 -11.26 14.77
N GLY A 153 -15.01 -10.26 15.57
CA GLY A 153 -13.70 -10.08 16.16
C GLY A 153 -12.74 -9.22 15.34
N VAL A 154 -11.52 -9.12 15.88
CA VAL A 154 -10.37 -8.43 15.30
C VAL A 154 -9.32 -9.46 14.99
N HIS A 155 -8.76 -9.46 13.79
CA HIS A 155 -7.83 -10.47 13.30
C HIS A 155 -6.64 -9.80 12.64
N ALA A 156 -5.44 -10.33 12.86
CA ALA A 156 -4.20 -9.71 12.42
C ALA A 156 -3.32 -10.67 11.60
N ILE A 157 -2.54 -10.10 10.71
CA ILE A 157 -1.33 -10.69 10.16
C ILE A 157 -0.14 -9.80 10.51
N LEU A 158 1.08 -10.22 10.20
CA LEU A 158 2.30 -9.43 10.34
C LEU A 158 2.73 -8.85 8.99
N GLY A 159 3.46 -7.73 9.03
CA GLY A 159 4.16 -7.17 7.90
C GLY A 159 5.68 -7.24 8.06
N ASN A 160 6.40 -6.85 7.03
CA ASN A 160 7.84 -7.00 6.97
C ASN A 160 8.58 -6.22 8.09
N HIS A 161 8.09 -5.05 8.52
CA HIS A 161 8.70 -4.31 9.62
C HIS A 161 8.55 -5.01 10.96
N ASP A 162 7.47 -5.75 11.20
CA ASP A 162 7.29 -6.55 12.42
C ASP A 162 8.34 -7.65 12.56
N TRP A 163 8.86 -8.14 11.43
CA TRP A 163 9.96 -9.09 11.35
C TRP A 163 11.33 -8.39 11.40
N TRP A 164 11.51 -7.33 10.62
CA TRP A 164 12.83 -6.67 10.44
C TRP A 164 13.34 -6.01 11.71
N ASP A 165 12.45 -5.47 12.52
CA ASP A 165 12.82 -4.76 13.75
C ASP A 165 13.00 -5.71 14.96
N ASP A 166 12.54 -6.98 14.86
CA ASP A 166 12.86 -8.01 15.85
C ASP A 166 14.23 -8.64 15.56
N LYS A 167 15.26 -8.06 16.18
CA LYS A 167 16.66 -8.50 16.00
C LYS A 167 16.88 -9.95 16.43
N THR A 168 16.09 -10.47 17.36
CA THR A 168 16.21 -11.85 17.83
C THR A 168 15.72 -12.82 16.77
N VAL A 169 14.52 -12.60 16.25
CA VAL A 169 13.95 -13.41 15.17
C VAL A 169 14.81 -13.33 13.90
N GLN A 170 15.31 -12.13 13.54
CA GLN A 170 16.22 -11.96 12.42
C GLN A 170 17.53 -12.73 12.57
N ARG A 171 18.07 -12.82 13.79
CA ARG A 171 19.32 -13.53 14.06
C ARG A 171 19.11 -15.05 14.09
N GLU A 172 18.01 -15.50 14.69
CA GLU A 172 17.71 -16.93 14.88
C GLU A 172 17.04 -17.57 13.68
N GLY A 173 16.43 -16.75 12.79
CA GLY A 173 15.74 -17.23 11.60
C GLY A 173 14.44 -17.99 11.91
N GLN A 174 13.92 -17.84 13.13
CA GLN A 174 12.69 -18.49 13.61
C GLN A 174 12.20 -17.82 14.91
N GLY A 175 10.97 -18.13 15.30
CA GLY A 175 10.37 -17.67 16.54
C GLY A 175 9.24 -16.68 16.34
N LEU A 176 8.54 -16.37 17.43
CA LEU A 176 7.44 -15.42 17.42
C LEU A 176 7.99 -13.99 17.53
N THR A 177 7.55 -13.09 16.67
CA THR A 177 7.93 -11.68 16.72
C THR A 177 7.38 -10.99 17.97
N ILE A 178 8.00 -9.87 18.36
CA ILE A 178 7.52 -9.03 19.47
C ILE A 178 6.09 -8.56 19.19
N SER A 179 5.80 -8.12 17.96
CA SER A 179 4.47 -7.68 17.55
C SER A 179 3.42 -8.77 17.71
N ARG A 180 3.73 -10.01 17.28
CA ARG A 180 2.82 -11.14 17.45
C ARG A 180 2.50 -11.40 18.91
N ARG A 181 3.53 -11.53 19.76
CA ARG A 181 3.33 -11.76 21.19
C ARG A 181 2.49 -10.67 21.86
N ALA A 182 2.70 -9.41 21.49
CA ALA A 182 1.96 -8.28 22.05
C ALA A 182 0.49 -8.30 21.64
N LEU A 183 0.18 -8.57 20.37
CA LEU A 183 -1.19 -8.67 19.88
C LEU A 183 -1.93 -9.85 20.51
N GLU A 184 -1.31 -11.03 20.55
CA GLU A 184 -1.90 -12.22 21.15
C GLU A 184 -2.13 -12.04 22.66
N ALA A 185 -1.23 -11.34 23.35
CA ALA A 185 -1.39 -11.04 24.80
C ALA A 185 -2.60 -10.14 25.10
N VAL A 186 -3.04 -9.32 24.15
CA VAL A 186 -4.25 -8.48 24.29
C VAL A 186 -5.49 -9.11 23.63
N GLY A 187 -5.41 -10.39 23.23
CA GLY A 187 -6.54 -11.17 22.71
C GLY A 187 -6.80 -10.98 21.20
N ILE A 188 -5.88 -10.39 20.45
CA ILE A 188 -5.96 -10.27 19.00
C ILE A 188 -5.19 -11.42 18.36
N PRO A 189 -5.86 -12.41 17.72
CA PRO A 189 -5.20 -13.54 17.09
C PRO A 189 -4.41 -13.08 15.86
N VAL A 190 -3.19 -13.62 15.71
CA VAL A 190 -2.30 -13.36 14.58
C VAL A 190 -2.21 -14.61 13.71
N TYR A 191 -2.55 -14.48 12.43
CA TYR A 191 -2.50 -15.57 11.46
C TYR A 191 -1.19 -15.52 10.69
N GLU A 192 -0.55 -16.66 10.59
CA GLU A 192 0.65 -16.87 9.80
C GLU A 192 0.53 -18.23 9.10
N ASN A 193 0.21 -18.22 7.83
CA ASN A 193 -0.14 -19.39 7.04
C ASN A 193 -1.27 -20.22 7.69
N ASP A 194 -2.27 -19.52 8.23
CA ASP A 194 -3.38 -20.14 8.94
C ASP A 194 -4.73 -19.60 8.50
N VAL A 195 -5.80 -20.31 8.82
CA VAL A 195 -7.15 -20.00 8.39
C VAL A 195 -8.15 -20.08 9.53
N ARG A 196 -9.22 -19.31 9.43
CA ARG A 196 -10.36 -19.42 10.33
C ARG A 196 -11.68 -19.35 9.56
N ARG A 197 -12.57 -20.27 9.90
CA ARG A 197 -13.93 -20.29 9.36
C ARG A 197 -14.86 -19.45 10.23
N PHE A 198 -15.63 -18.61 9.58
CA PHE A 198 -16.65 -17.76 10.20
C PHE A 198 -18.03 -18.07 9.62
N THR A 199 -19.05 -17.68 10.38
CA THR A 199 -20.43 -17.71 9.92
C THR A 199 -21.12 -16.40 10.30
N LYS A 200 -21.77 -15.76 9.34
CA LYS A 200 -22.64 -14.59 9.56
C LYS A 200 -23.99 -14.85 8.94
N ALA A 201 -25.07 -14.69 9.72
CA ALA A 201 -26.44 -14.96 9.26
C ALA A 201 -26.60 -16.32 8.56
N GLY A 202 -25.96 -17.37 9.10
CA GLY A 202 -25.99 -18.72 8.53
C GLY A 202 -25.08 -18.93 7.30
N ARG A 203 -24.40 -17.92 6.79
CA ARG A 203 -23.50 -17.99 5.63
C ARG A 203 -22.05 -18.13 6.08
N PRO A 204 -21.35 -19.20 5.67
CA PRO A 204 -19.95 -19.40 5.99
C PRO A 204 -19.02 -18.62 5.06
N PHE A 205 -17.85 -18.24 5.58
CA PHE A 205 -16.69 -17.76 4.82
C PHE A 205 -15.40 -18.06 5.58
N TRP A 206 -14.29 -18.04 4.87
CA TRP A 206 -12.96 -18.23 5.44
C TRP A 206 -12.17 -16.95 5.44
N LEU A 207 -11.45 -16.70 6.52
CA LEU A 207 -10.39 -15.73 6.60
C LEU A 207 -9.06 -16.50 6.62
N ALA A 208 -8.20 -16.23 5.64
CA ALA A 208 -6.89 -16.83 5.51
C ALA A 208 -5.82 -15.75 5.72
N GLY A 209 -4.90 -15.95 6.66
CA GLY A 209 -3.78 -15.05 6.89
C GLY A 209 -2.48 -15.68 6.41
N LEU A 210 -1.82 -15.02 5.47
CA LEU A 210 -0.55 -15.46 4.90
C LEU A 210 0.62 -14.96 5.75
N GLY A 211 1.66 -15.76 5.88
CA GLY A 211 2.94 -15.32 6.41
C GLY A 211 3.57 -14.25 5.53
N ASP A 212 4.40 -13.42 6.11
CA ASP A 212 5.04 -12.30 5.43
C ASP A 212 6.03 -12.77 4.35
N GLN A 213 5.96 -12.15 3.16
CA GLN A 213 6.76 -12.52 1.99
C GLN A 213 8.19 -11.99 2.06
N LEU A 214 8.45 -10.98 2.91
CA LEU A 214 9.72 -10.29 3.08
C LEU A 214 10.27 -10.37 4.51
N ALA A 215 9.79 -11.32 5.32
CA ALA A 215 10.07 -11.46 6.75
C ALA A 215 11.55 -11.36 7.12
N TYR A 216 12.44 -11.91 6.30
CA TYR A 216 13.87 -11.89 6.59
C TYR A 216 14.61 -10.92 5.70
N LEU A 217 15.42 -10.06 6.33
CA LEU A 217 16.32 -9.17 5.61
C LEU A 217 17.31 -9.97 4.75
N PRO A 218 17.61 -9.51 3.52
CA PRO A 218 18.61 -10.15 2.67
C PRO A 218 19.93 -10.29 3.44
N ALA A 219 20.52 -11.47 3.39
CA ALA A 219 21.77 -11.73 4.09
C ALA A 219 22.83 -10.72 3.69
N ARG A 220 23.40 -10.03 4.67
CA ARG A 220 24.69 -9.37 4.48
C ARG A 220 25.71 -10.46 4.15
N ARG A 221 26.64 -10.17 3.23
CA ARG A 221 27.68 -10.93 2.54
C ARG A 221 28.19 -12.27 3.15
N PHE A 222 27.82 -12.61 4.40
CA PHE A 222 28.35 -13.73 5.16
C PHE A 222 27.33 -14.78 5.66
N ARG A 223 26.03 -14.60 5.40
CA ARG A 223 25.00 -15.60 5.72
C ARG A 223 23.95 -15.65 4.61
N PRO A 224 23.99 -16.66 3.74
CA PRO A 224 22.94 -16.86 2.74
C PRO A 224 21.65 -17.26 3.46
N VAL A 225 20.64 -16.35 3.46
CA VAL A 225 19.28 -16.71 3.86
C VAL A 225 18.67 -17.49 2.71
N LYS A 226 18.31 -18.73 2.96
CA LYS A 226 17.70 -19.61 1.97
C LYS A 226 16.28 -19.17 1.57
N ARG A 227 15.59 -18.44 2.44
CA ARG A 227 14.20 -18.00 2.25
C ARG A 227 14.07 -16.58 2.77
N ILE A 228 13.50 -15.69 1.99
CA ILE A 228 13.24 -14.29 2.40
C ILE A 228 11.92 -14.21 3.16
N GLY A 229 10.86 -14.86 2.66
CA GLY A 229 9.54 -14.88 3.28
C GLY A 229 9.27 -16.11 4.12
N VAL A 230 8.26 -16.02 4.95
CA VAL A 230 7.66 -17.14 5.69
C VAL A 230 6.33 -17.57 5.09
N ASP A 231 5.91 -16.94 3.99
CA ASP A 231 4.67 -17.20 3.28
C ASP A 231 4.61 -18.62 2.70
N ASP A 232 3.49 -19.31 2.92
CA ASP A 232 3.13 -20.55 2.24
C ASP A 232 1.67 -20.54 1.81
N LEU A 233 1.41 -19.99 0.63
CA LEU A 233 0.07 -19.85 0.08
C LEU A 233 -0.61 -21.20 -0.15
N ALA A 234 0.16 -22.21 -0.57
CA ALA A 234 -0.38 -23.53 -0.89
C ALA A 234 -0.81 -24.26 0.39
N GLU A 235 0.03 -24.26 1.42
CA GLU A 235 -0.30 -24.82 2.73
C GLU A 235 -1.47 -24.09 3.37
N THR A 236 -1.47 -22.74 3.32
CA THR A 236 -2.55 -21.92 3.87
C THR A 236 -3.89 -22.30 3.25
N LEU A 237 -3.98 -22.36 1.94
CA LEU A 237 -5.23 -22.65 1.25
C LEU A 237 -5.63 -24.13 1.36
N ALA A 238 -4.71 -25.06 1.57
CA ALA A 238 -5.01 -26.47 1.83
C ALA A 238 -5.79 -26.69 3.13
N LYS A 239 -5.70 -25.75 4.09
CA LYS A 239 -6.47 -25.80 5.36
C LYS A 239 -7.94 -25.42 5.19
N VAL A 240 -8.33 -24.91 4.05
CA VAL A 240 -9.72 -24.57 3.73
C VAL A 240 -10.45 -25.82 3.25
N THR A 241 -11.41 -26.31 4.04
CA THR A 241 -11.96 -27.67 3.92
C THR A 241 -13.32 -27.74 3.21
N ASP A 242 -13.93 -26.59 2.85
CA ASP A 242 -15.22 -26.54 2.13
C ASP A 242 -15.19 -25.45 1.03
N ASP A 243 -16.29 -25.29 0.29
CA ASP A 243 -16.40 -24.37 -0.85
C ASP A 243 -16.80 -22.94 -0.45
N ALA A 244 -16.87 -22.62 0.84
CA ALA A 244 -17.19 -21.28 1.30
C ALA A 244 -16.15 -20.26 0.79
N PRO A 245 -16.55 -19.03 0.44
CA PRO A 245 -15.63 -18.03 -0.11
C PRO A 245 -14.49 -17.70 0.86
N VAL A 246 -13.31 -17.40 0.29
CA VAL A 246 -12.09 -17.10 1.04
C VAL A 246 -11.71 -15.64 0.89
N ILE A 247 -11.44 -14.98 2.01
CA ILE A 247 -10.79 -13.67 2.09
C ILE A 247 -9.36 -13.91 2.53
N LEU A 248 -8.39 -13.51 1.70
CA LEU A 248 -6.96 -13.64 1.96
C LEU A 248 -6.41 -12.32 2.51
N LEU A 249 -5.75 -12.38 3.64
CA LEU A 249 -4.93 -11.31 4.20
C LEU A 249 -3.48 -11.59 3.83
N ALA A 250 -2.84 -10.67 3.14
CA ALA A 250 -1.42 -10.76 2.78
C ALA A 250 -0.82 -9.35 2.83
N HIS A 251 0.25 -9.18 3.59
CA HIS A 251 0.82 -7.84 3.75
C HIS A 251 1.27 -7.27 2.41
N GLU A 252 2.14 -7.98 1.67
CA GLU A 252 2.55 -7.58 0.32
C GLU A 252 1.49 -7.97 -0.72
N PRO A 253 1.09 -7.03 -1.59
CA PRO A 253 0.07 -7.31 -2.62
C PRO A 253 0.57 -8.21 -3.75
N ASP A 254 1.87 -8.36 -3.92
CA ASP A 254 2.51 -9.08 -5.03
C ASP A 254 2.11 -10.56 -5.13
N VAL A 255 1.68 -11.16 -4.02
CA VAL A 255 1.17 -12.54 -4.01
C VAL A 255 -0.07 -12.72 -4.88
N ALA A 256 -0.82 -11.66 -5.16
CA ALA A 256 -2.04 -11.68 -5.99
C ALA A 256 -1.83 -12.38 -7.35
N MET A 257 -0.62 -12.29 -7.90
CA MET A 257 -0.29 -12.96 -9.16
C MET A 257 -0.28 -14.50 -9.06
N ARG A 258 -0.17 -15.04 -7.85
CA ARG A 258 -0.14 -16.49 -7.57
C ARG A 258 -1.45 -17.00 -6.95
N VAL A 259 -2.29 -16.09 -6.45
CA VAL A 259 -3.55 -16.42 -5.78
C VAL A 259 -4.50 -17.10 -6.77
N PRO A 260 -5.07 -18.28 -6.42
CA PRO A 260 -6.00 -18.97 -7.29
C PRO A 260 -7.38 -18.28 -7.31
N ALA A 261 -8.16 -18.52 -8.38
CA ALA A 261 -9.48 -17.97 -8.56
C ALA A 261 -10.51 -18.37 -7.48
N ARG A 262 -10.17 -19.34 -6.62
CA ARG A 262 -11.01 -19.75 -5.47
C ARG A 262 -11.09 -18.67 -4.39
N VAL A 263 -10.07 -17.82 -4.26
CA VAL A 263 -10.07 -16.69 -3.34
C VAL A 263 -10.97 -15.59 -3.90
N ALA A 264 -11.89 -15.11 -3.09
CA ALA A 264 -12.81 -14.05 -3.51
C ALA A 264 -12.13 -12.67 -3.44
N LEU A 265 -11.42 -12.39 -2.36
CA LEU A 265 -10.81 -11.09 -2.09
C LEU A 265 -9.44 -11.28 -1.43
N GLN A 266 -8.44 -10.52 -1.90
CA GLN A 266 -7.20 -10.29 -1.20
C GLN A 266 -7.17 -8.86 -0.63
N LEU A 267 -6.75 -8.72 0.64
CA LEU A 267 -6.54 -7.44 1.32
C LEU A 267 -5.05 -7.30 1.64
N SER A 268 -4.46 -6.17 1.24
CA SER A 268 -3.02 -5.92 1.38
C SER A 268 -2.72 -4.49 1.85
N GLY A 269 -1.55 -4.30 2.45
CA GLY A 269 -0.93 -3.03 2.82
C GLY A 269 0.39 -2.80 2.10
N HIS A 270 1.46 -2.54 2.87
CA HIS A 270 2.86 -2.49 2.45
C HIS A 270 3.26 -1.32 1.55
N THR A 271 2.50 -1.03 0.51
CA THR A 271 2.91 -0.09 -0.54
C THR A 271 2.72 1.37 -0.16
N HIS A 272 1.88 1.66 0.83
CA HIS A 272 1.50 3.02 1.23
C HIS A 272 1.00 3.90 0.08
N GLY A 273 0.55 3.31 -1.03
CA GLY A 273 0.26 4.05 -2.25
C GLY A 273 1.49 4.78 -2.83
N GLY A 274 2.71 4.35 -2.44
CA GLY A 274 3.98 5.03 -2.74
C GLY A 274 4.25 6.26 -1.88
N GLN A 275 3.39 6.60 -0.91
CA GLN A 275 3.39 7.80 -0.05
C GLN A 275 3.30 9.15 -0.81
N VAL A 276 3.78 9.20 -2.06
CA VAL A 276 3.63 10.34 -2.97
C VAL A 276 2.87 9.87 -4.20
N ARG A 277 1.70 10.46 -4.44
CA ARG A 277 0.84 10.11 -5.57
C ARG A 277 0.28 11.37 -6.21
N LEU A 278 0.75 11.67 -7.42
CA LEU A 278 0.35 12.87 -8.16
C LEU A 278 -0.42 12.44 -9.42
N PHE A 279 -1.62 12.98 -9.59
CA PHE A 279 -2.47 12.66 -10.75
C PHE A 279 -2.72 11.15 -10.95
N GLY A 280 -2.75 10.38 -9.85
CA GLY A 280 -2.99 8.94 -9.90
C GLY A 280 -1.74 8.09 -10.16
N TRP A 281 -0.55 8.69 -10.21
CA TRP A 281 0.73 8.02 -10.40
C TRP A 281 1.69 8.22 -9.23
N SER A 282 2.39 7.17 -8.84
CA SER A 282 3.35 7.15 -7.73
C SER A 282 4.76 6.90 -8.26
N PRO A 283 5.74 7.80 -8.02
CA PRO A 283 7.09 7.66 -8.57
C PRO A 283 7.87 6.47 -7.99
N VAL A 284 7.52 6.05 -6.79
CA VAL A 284 8.15 4.90 -6.11
C VAL A 284 7.06 4.04 -5.50
N VAL A 285 7.03 2.76 -5.85
CA VAL A 285 6.10 1.77 -5.30
C VAL A 285 6.90 0.53 -4.91
N PRO A 286 6.86 0.09 -3.64
CA PRO A 286 7.55 -1.13 -3.21
C PRO A 286 6.78 -2.39 -3.61
N SER A 287 6.58 -2.57 -4.91
CA SER A 287 5.98 -3.73 -5.54
C SER A 287 6.75 -4.05 -6.81
N ARG A 288 6.93 -5.35 -7.11
CA ARG A 288 7.55 -5.81 -8.38
C ARG A 288 6.70 -5.47 -9.59
N TYR A 289 5.42 -5.18 -9.38
CA TYR A 289 4.45 -4.85 -10.41
C TYR A 289 4.13 -3.36 -10.48
N GLY A 290 4.87 -2.54 -9.70
CA GLY A 290 4.78 -1.08 -9.73
C GLY A 290 3.35 -0.58 -9.47
N GLU A 291 2.87 0.31 -10.34
CA GLU A 291 1.54 0.96 -10.22
C GLU A 291 0.37 -0.01 -10.14
N LYS A 292 0.50 -1.23 -10.67
CA LYS A 292 -0.56 -2.23 -10.66
C LYS A 292 -1.07 -2.55 -9.25
N PHE A 293 -0.16 -2.59 -8.29
CA PHE A 293 -0.45 -2.86 -6.88
C PHE A 293 -0.05 -1.70 -5.97
N ALA A 294 0.04 -0.50 -6.52
CA ALA A 294 0.38 0.66 -5.72
C ALA A 294 -0.71 0.99 -4.70
N TYR A 295 -1.97 0.99 -5.13
CA TYR A 295 -3.05 1.54 -4.33
C TYR A 295 -4.44 1.23 -4.89
N GLY A 296 -5.39 0.97 -4.01
CA GLY A 296 -6.81 0.87 -4.34
C GLY A 296 -7.24 -0.52 -4.79
N HIS A 297 -8.31 -0.57 -5.58
CA HIS A 297 -8.91 -1.81 -6.06
C HIS A 297 -8.38 -2.18 -7.45
N THR A 298 -7.93 -3.41 -7.60
CA THR A 298 -7.61 -4.02 -8.88
C THR A 298 -8.17 -5.44 -8.95
N ARG A 299 -8.27 -6.00 -10.13
CA ARG A 299 -8.79 -7.35 -10.34
C ARG A 299 -7.79 -8.21 -11.09
N GLU A 300 -7.45 -9.32 -10.48
CA GLU A 300 -6.65 -10.40 -11.05
C GLU A 300 -7.51 -11.66 -11.17
N LYS A 301 -7.04 -12.81 -10.70
CA LYS A 301 -7.88 -14.00 -10.53
C LYS A 301 -8.89 -13.84 -9.37
N CYS A 302 -8.61 -12.96 -8.45
CA CYS A 302 -9.50 -12.47 -7.38
C CYS A 302 -9.53 -10.95 -7.38
N ASP A 303 -10.45 -10.36 -6.63
CA ASP A 303 -10.41 -8.93 -6.34
C ASP A 303 -9.28 -8.65 -5.33
N VAL A 304 -8.53 -7.56 -5.54
CA VAL A 304 -7.41 -7.16 -4.69
C VAL A 304 -7.63 -5.72 -4.26
N ILE A 305 -7.58 -5.46 -2.96
CA ILE A 305 -7.60 -4.10 -2.42
C ILE A 305 -6.28 -3.85 -1.69
N VAL A 306 -5.57 -2.83 -2.12
CA VAL A 306 -4.31 -2.38 -1.52
C VAL A 306 -4.55 -1.08 -0.78
N SER A 307 -4.37 -1.12 0.54
CA SER A 307 -4.51 0.06 1.42
C SER A 307 -3.34 1.03 1.23
N GLY A 308 -3.64 2.32 1.33
CA GLY A 308 -2.62 3.36 1.44
C GLY A 308 -1.95 3.44 2.80
N GLY A 309 -2.38 2.62 3.76
CA GLY A 309 -1.83 2.57 5.10
C GLY A 309 -2.11 3.81 5.97
N LEU A 310 -1.78 3.73 7.23
CA LEU A 310 -2.03 4.76 8.25
C LEU A 310 -0.77 5.57 8.58
N GLY A 311 0.34 4.90 8.84
CA GLY A 311 1.62 5.52 9.16
C GLY A 311 2.48 5.82 7.94
N CYS A 312 3.76 5.99 8.15
CA CYS A 312 4.75 6.25 7.10
C CYS A 312 5.91 5.26 7.20
N SER A 313 6.42 4.82 6.05
CA SER A 313 7.64 4.04 5.91
C SER A 313 8.74 4.89 5.27
N ILE A 314 10.02 4.60 5.56
CA ILE A 314 11.21 5.28 5.03
C ILE A 314 11.30 6.75 5.46
N MET A 315 10.27 7.55 5.24
CA MET A 315 10.22 8.99 5.54
C MET A 315 8.80 9.39 5.98
N PRO A 316 8.63 10.25 6.99
CA PRO A 316 7.31 10.70 7.47
C PRO A 316 6.69 11.74 6.54
N PHE A 317 6.55 11.40 5.28
CA PHE A 317 6.07 12.30 4.23
C PHE A 317 4.97 11.64 3.42
N ARG A 318 3.84 12.32 3.29
CA ARG A 318 2.74 11.92 2.41
C ARG A 318 2.30 13.10 1.55
N LEU A 319 2.03 12.83 0.27
CA LEU A 319 1.49 13.81 -0.65
C LEU A 319 0.55 13.14 -1.66
N GLY A 320 -0.75 13.41 -1.52
CA GLY A 320 -1.80 12.82 -2.36
C GLY A 320 -2.20 11.40 -1.98
N VAL A 321 -1.67 10.86 -0.88
CA VAL A 321 -2.08 9.59 -0.27
C VAL A 321 -2.26 9.79 1.24
N PRO A 322 -3.33 10.43 1.68
CA PRO A 322 -3.59 10.61 3.09
C PRO A 322 -3.76 9.28 3.82
N PRO A 323 -3.43 9.20 5.12
CA PRO A 323 -3.70 8.03 5.94
C PRO A 323 -5.15 7.57 5.83
N GLU A 324 -5.38 6.26 5.78
CA GLU A 324 -6.73 5.76 5.60
C GLU A 324 -7.04 4.48 6.37
N ILE A 325 -8.28 4.41 6.83
CA ILE A 325 -8.95 3.16 7.19
C ILE A 325 -9.72 2.73 5.95
N VAL A 326 -9.60 1.48 5.54
CA VAL A 326 -10.38 0.97 4.40
C VAL A 326 -11.63 0.27 4.93
N LEU A 327 -12.79 0.58 4.35
CA LEU A 327 -14.05 -0.14 4.60
C LEU A 327 -14.48 -0.84 3.32
N VAL A 328 -14.49 -2.16 3.36
CA VAL A 328 -14.94 -3.00 2.25
C VAL A 328 -16.32 -3.55 2.57
N THR A 329 -17.25 -3.38 1.65
CA THR A 329 -18.56 -4.04 1.69
C THR A 329 -18.60 -5.10 0.58
N LEU A 330 -18.65 -6.36 0.98
CA LEU A 330 -18.83 -7.48 0.06
C LEU A 330 -20.31 -7.82 -0.06
N GLY A 331 -20.79 -8.08 -1.27
CA GLY A 331 -22.19 -8.44 -1.54
C GLY A 331 -23.17 -7.31 -1.20
N GLY A 332 -24.46 -7.65 -1.19
CA GLY A 332 -25.52 -6.66 -1.11
C GLY A 332 -25.89 -6.14 -2.50
N LYS A 333 -27.10 -5.62 -2.65
CA LYS A 333 -27.51 -4.96 -3.90
C LYS A 333 -26.59 -3.75 -4.09
N ALA A 334 -25.84 -3.73 -5.20
CA ALA A 334 -25.23 -2.50 -5.64
C ALA A 334 -26.32 -1.43 -5.64
N SER A 335 -26.10 -0.34 -4.89
CA SER A 335 -26.97 0.83 -4.99
C SER A 335 -26.93 1.27 -6.46
N ALA A 336 -28.08 1.14 -7.12
CA ALA A 336 -28.27 1.54 -8.51
C ALA A 336 -28.06 3.04 -8.69
#